data_106678163bff0d9e113b8afc48e5e2a5
#
_entry.id   106678163bff0d9e113b8afc48e5e2a5
#
_cell.length_a   1.000
_cell.length_b   1.000
_cell.length_c   1.000
_cell.angle_alpha   90.00
_cell.angle_beta   90.00
_cell.angle_gamma   90.00
#
_symmetry.space_group_name_H-M   'P 1'
#
loop_
_entity.id
_entity.type
_entity.pdbx_description
1 polymer ?
#
loop_
_entity_poly.entity_id
_entity_poly.type
_entity_poly.pdbx_seq_one_letter_code
_entity_poly.pdbx_strand_id
1 'polypeptide(L)'
;ELILHSVLGIQSDSKGIVWMLDNGMRGGATPKLVGWDTRQNRLHKLIMLPQPVTPADAFVNDLAIDETHDSIYISDPAGGDNAALIVVDISSGDARRVLQGHPSVVPEDLDLIIAGEAVEIRQADGATVRPRVGANPIALDAGNEWLYYGPMHGTSLYRIRVGDLLDTDIEAGALAGKVERYGRKPISDGISIDNDGNVYITDLANNAIGVIDHSREYRIYIMDKRLSWPDALSFGPDNRLYTVSNQLHKSALLHGGEETAKPPYYIFSFTALAAGVSGR
;
A
#
# COMPACT_ATOMS: atom_id res chain seq x y z
N GLU A 1 -9.85 26.71 -2.98
CA GLU A 1 -9.99 25.97 -1.72
C GLU A 1 -9.52 24.52 -1.94
N LEU A 2 -8.63 24.00 -1.07
CA LEU A 2 -8.20 22.61 -1.12
C LEU A 2 -9.28 21.74 -0.47
N ILE A 3 -9.81 20.78 -1.22
CA ILE A 3 -10.79 19.82 -0.71
C ILE A 3 -10.19 18.43 -0.81
N LEU A 4 -10.21 17.68 0.30
CA LEU A 4 -9.89 16.26 0.36
C LEU A 4 -11.20 15.47 0.24
N HIS A 5 -11.22 14.48 -0.65
CA HIS A 5 -12.42 13.68 -0.94
C HIS A 5 -12.35 12.28 -0.35
N SER A 6 -11.25 11.57 -0.59
CA SER A 6 -11.06 10.19 -0.15
C SER A 6 -9.57 9.89 -0.01
N VAL A 7 -9.01 10.25 1.15
CA VAL A 7 -7.61 9.96 1.48
C VAL A 7 -7.50 8.51 1.93
N LEU A 8 -6.58 7.77 1.32
CA LEU A 8 -6.19 6.40 1.71
C LEU A 8 -4.76 6.39 2.23
N GLY A 9 -3.77 6.36 1.34
CA GLY A 9 -2.36 6.35 1.74
C GLY A 9 -1.95 7.65 2.42
N ILE A 10 -1.21 7.53 3.52
CA ILE A 10 -0.64 8.66 4.25
C ILE A 10 0.74 8.29 4.78
N GLN A 11 1.73 9.14 4.53
CA GLN A 11 3.09 8.95 5.02
C GLN A 11 3.74 10.30 5.34
N SER A 12 4.61 10.35 6.35
CA SER A 12 5.38 11.56 6.66
C SER A 12 6.83 11.43 6.20
N ASP A 13 7.42 12.55 5.79
CA ASP A 13 8.85 12.65 5.50
C ASP A 13 9.66 13.22 6.68
N SER A 14 10.98 13.21 6.56
CA SER A 14 11.89 13.73 7.59
C SER A 14 11.81 15.24 7.78
N LYS A 15 11.26 15.96 6.80
CA LYS A 15 11.09 17.41 6.81
C LYS A 15 9.82 17.84 7.55
N GLY A 16 8.97 16.87 7.93
CA GLY A 16 7.70 17.11 8.61
C GLY A 16 6.57 17.44 7.65
N ILE A 17 6.70 17.05 6.39
CA ILE A 17 5.61 17.07 5.43
C ILE A 17 4.83 15.76 5.56
N VAL A 18 3.54 15.86 5.73
CA VAL A 18 2.62 14.71 5.65
C VAL A 18 2.06 14.67 4.24
N TRP A 19 2.37 13.60 3.55
CA TRP A 19 1.85 13.31 2.22
C TRP A 19 0.58 12.48 2.31
N MET A 20 -0.47 12.95 1.67
CA MET A 20 -1.79 12.33 1.64
C MET A 20 -2.15 12.00 0.20
N LEU A 21 -2.47 10.75 -0.07
CA LEU A 21 -2.96 10.29 -1.36
C LEU A 21 -4.48 10.31 -1.36
N ASP A 22 -5.06 11.32 -1.98
CA ASP A 22 -6.49 11.46 -2.16
C ASP A 22 -6.90 10.84 -3.49
N ASN A 23 -7.59 9.71 -3.47
CA ASN A 23 -8.00 9.02 -4.68
C ASN A 23 -9.27 9.61 -5.34
N GLY A 24 -9.90 10.61 -4.73
CA GLY A 24 -11.05 11.32 -5.29
C GLY A 24 -12.30 10.48 -5.50
N MET A 25 -12.27 9.19 -5.21
CA MET A 25 -13.28 8.21 -5.60
C MET A 25 -14.70 8.55 -5.10
N ARG A 26 -14.81 8.99 -3.86
CA ARG A 26 -16.11 9.29 -3.26
C ARG A 26 -16.76 10.56 -3.81
N GLY A 27 -15.95 11.50 -4.29
CA GLY A 27 -16.40 12.76 -4.86
C GLY A 27 -16.34 12.81 -6.39
N GLY A 28 -15.82 11.77 -7.06
CA GLY A 28 -15.59 11.76 -8.50
C GLY A 28 -14.53 12.77 -8.94
N ALA A 29 -13.65 13.20 -8.03
CA ALA A 29 -12.60 14.17 -8.31
C ALA A 29 -11.33 13.47 -8.83
N THR A 30 -10.51 14.20 -9.57
CA THR A 30 -9.20 13.73 -10.03
C THR A 30 -8.34 13.37 -8.81
N PRO A 31 -7.71 12.18 -8.80
CA PRO A 31 -6.77 11.80 -7.77
C PRO A 31 -5.61 12.79 -7.65
N LYS A 32 -5.08 12.94 -6.44
CA LYS A 32 -4.01 13.90 -6.16
C LYS A 32 -3.19 13.50 -4.94
N LEU A 33 -1.94 13.97 -4.94
CA LEU A 33 -1.07 13.99 -3.76
C LEU A 33 -1.13 15.38 -3.12
N VAL A 34 -1.28 15.40 -1.81
CA VAL A 34 -1.26 16.63 -1.01
C VAL A 34 -0.14 16.51 0.02
N GLY A 35 0.89 17.32 -0.12
CA GLY A 35 1.93 17.51 0.89
C GLY A 35 1.53 18.65 1.84
N TRP A 36 1.39 18.36 3.13
CA TRP A 36 1.06 19.34 4.16
C TRP A 36 2.23 19.56 5.11
N ASP A 37 2.72 20.78 5.17
CA ASP A 37 3.77 21.15 6.14
C ASP A 37 3.15 21.28 7.53
N THR A 38 3.43 20.29 8.39
CA THR A 38 2.89 20.26 9.76
C THR A 38 3.54 21.29 10.68
N ARG A 39 4.76 21.74 10.39
CA ARG A 39 5.49 22.74 11.19
C ARG A 39 4.98 24.14 10.95
N GLN A 40 4.63 24.44 9.68
CA GLN A 40 4.11 25.75 9.28
C GLN A 40 2.58 25.77 9.14
N ASN A 41 1.95 24.60 9.30
CA ASN A 41 0.51 24.40 9.16
C ASN A 41 -0.04 24.99 7.84
N ARG A 42 0.58 24.60 6.72
CA ARG A 42 0.21 25.08 5.38
C ARG A 42 0.42 24.03 4.30
N LEU A 43 -0.23 24.25 3.17
CA LEU A 43 0.02 23.47 1.97
C LEU A 43 1.49 23.62 1.56
N HIS A 44 2.18 22.48 1.42
CA HIS A 44 3.53 22.39 0.88
C HIS A 44 3.50 22.18 -0.62
N LYS A 45 2.77 21.15 -1.08
CA LYS A 45 2.69 20.80 -2.50
C LYS A 45 1.33 20.17 -2.83
N LEU A 46 0.85 20.40 -4.05
CA LEU A 46 -0.31 19.72 -4.63
C LEU A 46 0.11 19.17 -6.00
N ILE A 47 -0.04 17.86 -6.19
CA ILE A 47 0.25 17.18 -7.45
C ILE A 47 -1.01 16.47 -7.90
N MET A 48 -1.54 16.87 -9.06
CA MET A 48 -2.70 16.21 -9.66
C MET A 48 -2.26 14.97 -10.43
N LEU A 49 -3.06 13.92 -10.38
CA LEU A 49 -2.82 12.66 -11.09
C LEU A 49 -3.96 12.41 -12.10
N PRO A 50 -4.02 13.19 -13.20
CA PRO A 50 -5.08 13.05 -14.19
C PRO A 50 -4.84 11.83 -15.10
N GLN A 51 -5.82 11.54 -15.96
CA GLN A 51 -5.60 10.63 -17.09
C GLN A 51 -4.45 11.14 -17.99
N PRO A 52 -3.66 10.24 -18.56
CA PRO A 52 -3.79 8.78 -18.55
C PRO A 52 -3.14 8.09 -17.34
N VAL A 53 -2.49 8.82 -16.43
CA VAL A 53 -1.79 8.24 -15.26
C VAL A 53 -2.77 7.46 -14.37
N THR A 54 -3.94 8.01 -14.14
CA THR A 54 -5.03 7.35 -13.43
C THR A 54 -6.21 7.14 -14.38
N PRO A 55 -6.32 5.94 -15.02
CA PRO A 55 -7.47 5.60 -15.86
C PRO A 55 -8.78 5.60 -15.06
N ALA A 56 -9.91 5.46 -15.74
CA ALA A 56 -11.24 5.59 -15.12
C ALA A 56 -11.53 4.59 -14.00
N ASP A 57 -10.87 3.44 -14.02
CA ASP A 57 -10.95 2.39 -13.00
C ASP A 57 -9.79 2.41 -11.99
N ALA A 58 -8.93 3.43 -12.03
CA ALA A 58 -7.85 3.60 -11.06
C ALA A 58 -8.38 3.71 -9.63
N PHE A 59 -7.67 3.07 -8.73
CA PHE A 59 -7.95 3.10 -7.31
C PHE A 59 -6.64 3.33 -6.54
N VAL A 60 -5.96 4.45 -6.83
CA VAL A 60 -4.69 4.76 -6.14
C VAL A 60 -4.86 4.64 -4.63
N ASN A 61 -4.02 3.80 -4.01
CA ASN A 61 -4.27 3.33 -2.66
C ASN A 61 -3.19 3.72 -1.67
N ASP A 62 -1.95 3.28 -1.85
CA ASP A 62 -0.89 3.50 -0.90
C ASP A 62 0.34 4.13 -1.57
N LEU A 63 1.26 4.66 -0.77
CA LEU A 63 2.42 5.40 -1.28
C LEU A 63 3.69 5.12 -0.48
N ALA A 64 4.85 5.30 -1.13
CA ALA A 64 6.16 5.27 -0.51
C ALA A 64 6.95 6.51 -0.94
N ILE A 65 7.48 7.26 0.05
CA ILE A 65 8.20 8.51 -0.17
C ILE A 65 9.69 8.23 -0.27
N ASP A 66 10.29 8.69 -1.35
CA ASP A 66 11.73 8.66 -1.62
C ASP A 66 12.31 10.06 -1.53
N GLU A 67 12.80 10.42 -0.37
CA GLU A 67 13.43 11.72 -0.13
C GLU A 67 14.80 11.87 -0.80
N THR A 68 15.45 10.74 -1.13
CA THR A 68 16.75 10.73 -1.79
C THR A 68 16.65 11.14 -3.25
N HIS A 69 15.59 10.70 -3.93
CA HIS A 69 15.40 10.95 -5.36
C HIS A 69 14.24 11.91 -5.65
N ASP A 70 13.72 12.59 -4.61
CA ASP A 70 12.59 13.54 -4.73
C ASP A 70 11.38 12.94 -5.45
N SER A 71 11.03 11.71 -5.09
CA SER A 71 10.01 10.91 -5.77
C SER A 71 9.01 10.28 -4.83
N ILE A 72 7.82 9.96 -5.33
CA ILE A 72 6.81 9.17 -4.63
C ILE A 72 6.38 8.01 -5.55
N TYR A 73 6.33 6.82 -4.97
CA TYR A 73 5.81 5.63 -5.63
C TYR A 73 4.42 5.33 -5.09
N ILE A 74 3.47 5.03 -5.97
CA ILE A 74 2.08 4.78 -5.61
C ILE A 74 1.67 3.42 -6.14
N SER A 75 0.97 2.64 -5.31
CA SER A 75 0.30 1.42 -5.73
C SER A 75 -1.12 1.75 -6.23
N ASP A 76 -1.47 1.16 -7.36
CA ASP A 76 -2.81 1.26 -7.93
C ASP A 76 -3.35 -0.14 -8.21
N PRO A 77 -4.17 -0.71 -7.31
CA PRO A 77 -4.82 -1.98 -7.54
C PRO A 77 -5.81 -1.98 -8.71
N ALA A 78 -6.33 -0.82 -9.11
CA ALA A 78 -7.25 -0.66 -10.26
C ALA A 78 -8.22 -1.82 -10.48
N GLY A 79 -8.80 -1.94 -11.66
CA GLY A 79 -9.64 -3.08 -12.06
C GLY A 79 -8.81 -4.18 -12.73
N GLY A 80 -8.51 -5.27 -12.01
CA GLY A 80 -7.88 -6.47 -12.59
C GLY A 80 -6.57 -6.20 -13.31
N ASP A 81 -6.54 -6.38 -14.63
CA ASP A 81 -5.33 -6.24 -15.46
C ASP A 81 -4.81 -4.79 -15.58
N ASN A 82 -5.56 -3.80 -15.11
CA ASN A 82 -5.12 -2.41 -15.08
C ASN A 82 -4.30 -2.05 -13.83
N ALA A 83 -4.14 -2.96 -12.89
CA ALA A 83 -3.26 -2.73 -11.73
C ALA A 83 -1.85 -2.34 -12.17
N ALA A 84 -1.23 -1.41 -11.44
CA ALA A 84 0.06 -0.81 -11.82
C ALA A 84 0.79 -0.19 -10.61
N LEU A 85 2.00 0.28 -10.86
CA LEU A 85 2.65 1.29 -10.03
C LEU A 85 2.63 2.64 -10.74
N ILE A 86 2.69 3.73 -9.96
CA ILE A 86 2.86 5.09 -10.47
C ILE A 86 4.12 5.67 -9.85
N VAL A 87 4.96 6.28 -10.66
CA VAL A 87 6.17 7.02 -10.25
C VAL A 87 5.87 8.50 -10.42
N VAL A 88 6.07 9.27 -9.37
CA VAL A 88 5.82 10.71 -9.34
C VAL A 88 7.12 11.43 -9.00
N ASP A 89 7.53 12.38 -9.81
CA ASP A 89 8.59 13.34 -9.48
C ASP A 89 7.97 14.50 -8.66
N ILE A 90 8.47 14.68 -7.45
CA ILE A 90 7.91 15.70 -6.54
C ILE A 90 8.18 17.10 -7.05
N SER A 91 9.36 17.36 -7.59
CA SER A 91 9.76 18.72 -8.00
C SER A 91 8.96 19.22 -9.20
N SER A 92 8.86 18.44 -10.27
CA SER A 92 8.10 18.80 -11.47
C SER A 92 6.60 18.58 -11.33
N GLY A 93 6.21 17.56 -10.56
CA GLY A 93 4.82 17.05 -10.50
C GLY A 93 4.49 16.09 -11.63
N ASP A 94 5.47 15.70 -12.45
CA ASP A 94 5.27 14.70 -13.50
C ASP A 94 5.03 13.32 -12.90
N ALA A 95 4.12 12.59 -13.51
CA ALA A 95 3.79 11.25 -13.08
C ALA A 95 3.68 10.29 -14.25
N ARG A 96 4.11 9.05 -14.06
CA ARG A 96 4.01 8.00 -15.07
C ARG A 96 3.56 6.68 -14.47
N ARG A 97 2.73 5.98 -15.21
CA ARG A 97 2.21 4.66 -14.88
C ARG A 97 3.14 3.59 -15.43
N VAL A 98 3.54 2.64 -14.60
CA VAL A 98 4.52 1.58 -14.96
C VAL A 98 4.04 0.21 -14.52
N LEU A 99 4.56 -0.85 -15.12
CA LEU A 99 4.25 -2.26 -14.83
C LEU A 99 2.74 -2.59 -14.92
N GLN A 100 1.95 -1.82 -15.65
CA GLN A 100 0.52 -2.09 -15.81
C GLN A 100 0.30 -3.50 -16.37
N GLY A 101 -0.56 -4.28 -15.70
CA GLY A 101 -0.90 -5.64 -16.12
C GLY A 101 0.21 -6.67 -15.88
N HIS A 102 1.34 -6.28 -15.29
CA HIS A 102 2.41 -7.23 -15.00
C HIS A 102 2.01 -8.18 -13.84
N PRO A 103 2.42 -9.46 -13.86
CA PRO A 103 2.06 -10.44 -12.81
C PRO A 103 2.40 -10.02 -11.39
N SER A 104 3.34 -9.08 -11.19
CA SER A 104 3.70 -8.56 -9.88
C SER A 104 2.72 -7.53 -9.32
N VAL A 105 1.79 -7.03 -10.10
CA VAL A 105 0.81 -6.01 -9.71
C VAL A 105 -0.63 -6.48 -9.85
N VAL A 106 -0.91 -7.43 -10.75
CA VAL A 106 -2.27 -7.98 -10.90
C VAL A 106 -2.60 -9.00 -9.81
N PRO A 107 -3.85 -9.13 -9.37
CA PRO A 107 -4.22 -10.09 -8.34
C PRO A 107 -4.13 -11.53 -8.85
N GLU A 108 -3.77 -12.44 -7.96
CA GLU A 108 -3.95 -13.88 -8.16
C GLU A 108 -5.42 -14.27 -7.86
N ASP A 109 -5.91 -15.35 -8.46
CA ASP A 109 -7.27 -15.86 -8.18
C ASP A 109 -7.30 -16.63 -6.84
N LEU A 110 -7.29 -15.87 -5.74
CA LEU A 110 -7.25 -16.36 -4.38
C LEU A 110 -8.38 -15.74 -3.56
N ASP A 111 -9.05 -16.56 -2.75
CA ASP A 111 -10.04 -16.09 -1.79
C ASP A 111 -9.36 -15.66 -0.49
N LEU A 112 -9.76 -14.52 0.04
CA LEU A 112 -9.44 -14.14 1.41
C LEU A 112 -10.47 -14.77 2.36
N ILE A 113 -10.00 -15.70 3.19
CA ILE A 113 -10.79 -16.38 4.20
C ILE A 113 -10.29 -15.94 5.57
N ILE A 114 -11.17 -15.36 6.38
CA ILE A 114 -10.88 -14.93 7.76
C ILE A 114 -11.82 -15.64 8.71
N ALA A 115 -11.26 -16.35 9.70
CA ALA A 115 -12.04 -17.12 10.67
C ALA A 115 -13.02 -18.13 10.05
N GLY A 116 -12.73 -18.64 8.85
CA GLY A 116 -13.55 -19.60 8.12
C GLY A 116 -14.61 -18.97 7.20
N GLU A 117 -14.72 -17.65 7.16
CA GLU A 117 -15.65 -16.91 6.32
C GLU A 117 -14.93 -16.21 5.17
N ALA A 118 -15.50 -16.28 3.95
CA ALA A 118 -14.97 -15.59 2.80
C ALA A 118 -15.31 -14.10 2.87
N VAL A 119 -14.36 -13.26 2.48
CA VAL A 119 -14.62 -11.83 2.28
C VAL A 119 -15.40 -11.66 0.97
N GLU A 120 -16.58 -11.02 1.03
CA GLU A 120 -17.51 -10.92 -0.08
C GLU A 120 -18.11 -9.52 -0.20
N ILE A 121 -18.21 -9.02 -1.43
CA ILE A 121 -18.88 -7.77 -1.78
C ILE A 121 -20.25 -8.11 -2.36
N ARG A 122 -21.31 -7.52 -1.80
CA ARG A 122 -22.64 -7.61 -2.39
C ARG A 122 -22.82 -6.53 -3.47
N GLN A 123 -23.14 -6.96 -4.67
CA GLN A 123 -23.40 -6.07 -5.78
C GLN A 123 -24.84 -5.52 -5.75
N ALA A 124 -25.09 -4.48 -6.54
CA ALA A 124 -26.41 -3.82 -6.60
C ALA A 124 -27.54 -4.74 -7.10
N ASP A 125 -27.20 -5.75 -7.89
CA ASP A 125 -28.15 -6.79 -8.38
C ASP A 125 -28.39 -7.91 -7.36
N GLY A 126 -27.73 -7.85 -6.20
CA GLY A 126 -27.83 -8.83 -5.13
C GLY A 126 -26.86 -10.00 -5.24
N ALA A 127 -26.08 -10.09 -6.32
CA ALA A 127 -25.01 -11.08 -6.42
C ALA A 127 -23.86 -10.78 -5.43
N THR A 128 -23.16 -11.81 -4.99
CA THR A 128 -21.93 -11.66 -4.21
C THR A 128 -20.72 -11.98 -5.07
N VAL A 129 -19.66 -11.17 -4.92
CA VAL A 129 -18.37 -11.40 -5.56
C VAL A 129 -17.28 -11.41 -4.52
N ARG A 130 -16.27 -12.23 -4.72
CA ARG A 130 -15.05 -12.25 -3.91
C ARG A 130 -14.05 -11.29 -4.51
N PRO A 131 -13.57 -10.29 -3.77
CA PRO A 131 -12.69 -9.28 -4.32
C PRO A 131 -11.36 -9.88 -4.79
N ARG A 132 -10.80 -9.27 -5.83
CA ARG A 132 -9.45 -9.52 -6.31
C ARG A 132 -8.76 -8.17 -6.40
N VAL A 133 -7.86 -7.89 -5.46
CA VAL A 133 -7.20 -6.59 -5.31
C VAL A 133 -5.74 -6.74 -5.73
N GLY A 134 -5.33 -5.95 -6.70
CA GLY A 134 -3.99 -5.89 -7.24
C GLY A 134 -2.97 -5.23 -6.31
N ALA A 135 -1.99 -4.54 -6.90
CA ALA A 135 -0.91 -3.88 -6.16
C ALA A 135 -1.47 -2.95 -5.08
N ASN A 136 -1.20 -3.28 -3.81
CA ASN A 136 -1.65 -2.54 -2.67
C ASN A 136 -0.47 -2.29 -1.69
N PRO A 137 0.08 -3.31 -0.97
CA PRO A 137 1.19 -3.07 -0.08
C PRO A 137 2.42 -2.55 -0.85
N ILE A 138 3.04 -1.49 -0.34
CA ILE A 138 4.20 -0.85 -0.93
C ILE A 138 5.11 -0.25 0.15
N ALA A 139 6.43 -0.43 0.04
CA ALA A 139 7.41 0.19 0.95
C ALA A 139 8.79 0.31 0.28
N LEU A 140 9.56 1.30 0.71
CA LEU A 140 10.97 1.45 0.35
C LEU A 140 11.88 0.88 1.43
N ASP A 141 13.00 0.29 1.04
CA ASP A 141 14.06 -0.01 1.98
C ASP A 141 14.71 1.26 2.55
N ALA A 142 15.48 1.11 3.62
CA ALA A 142 16.10 2.25 4.31
C ALA A 142 17.07 3.05 3.43
N GLY A 143 17.67 2.39 2.44
CA GLY A 143 18.61 3.01 1.50
C GLY A 143 17.93 3.70 0.32
N ASN A 144 16.63 3.57 0.15
CA ASN A 144 15.88 3.99 -1.05
C ASN A 144 16.45 3.37 -2.35
N GLU A 145 16.97 2.13 -2.24
CA GLU A 145 17.50 1.40 -3.40
C GLU A 145 16.47 0.46 -4.01
N TRP A 146 15.58 -0.08 -3.19
CA TRP A 146 14.58 -1.05 -3.58
C TRP A 146 13.18 -0.65 -3.14
N LEU A 147 12.26 -0.67 -4.10
CA LEU A 147 10.83 -0.62 -3.85
C LEU A 147 10.28 -2.04 -3.71
N TYR A 148 9.69 -2.34 -2.56
CA TYR A 148 8.98 -3.59 -2.29
C TYR A 148 7.49 -3.38 -2.44
N TYR A 149 6.81 -4.33 -3.09
CA TYR A 149 5.39 -4.24 -3.36
C TYR A 149 4.80 -5.61 -3.74
N GLY A 150 3.50 -5.68 -3.87
CA GLY A 150 2.83 -6.85 -4.41
C GLY A 150 1.33 -6.69 -4.52
N PRO A 151 0.63 -7.62 -5.17
CA PRO A 151 -0.82 -7.63 -5.12
C PRO A 151 -1.29 -7.98 -3.70
N MET A 152 -2.35 -7.32 -3.24
CA MET A 152 -2.99 -7.70 -1.98
C MET A 152 -3.38 -9.17 -2.02
N HIS A 153 -4.19 -9.57 -3.04
CA HIS A 153 -4.52 -10.96 -3.32
C HIS A 153 -3.40 -11.60 -4.14
N GLY A 154 -2.34 -11.99 -3.45
CA GLY A 154 -1.19 -12.66 -4.06
C GLY A 154 -0.30 -13.31 -3.02
N THR A 155 0.43 -14.33 -3.45
CA THR A 155 1.30 -15.17 -2.61
C THR A 155 2.77 -14.78 -2.67
N SER A 156 3.09 -13.69 -3.40
CA SER A 156 4.47 -13.26 -3.62
C SER A 156 4.66 -11.78 -3.28
N LEU A 157 5.74 -11.50 -2.56
CA LEU A 157 6.31 -10.17 -2.42
C LEU A 157 7.32 -9.97 -3.56
N TYR A 158 7.24 -8.83 -4.22
CA TYR A 158 8.15 -8.44 -5.29
C TYR A 158 8.96 -7.23 -4.89
N ARG A 159 10.06 -6.99 -5.61
CA ARG A 159 10.83 -5.76 -5.51
C ARG A 159 11.40 -5.36 -6.86
N ILE A 160 11.70 -4.09 -7.00
CA ILE A 160 12.36 -3.52 -8.18
C ILE A 160 13.34 -2.44 -7.73
N ARG A 161 14.45 -2.26 -8.46
CA ARG A 161 15.38 -1.18 -8.14
C ARG A 161 14.76 0.18 -8.42
N VAL A 162 14.95 1.08 -7.49
CA VAL A 162 14.54 2.48 -7.62
C VAL A 162 15.18 3.12 -8.86
N GLY A 163 16.46 2.87 -9.11
CA GLY A 163 17.13 3.39 -10.30
C GLY A 163 16.49 2.94 -11.61
N ASP A 164 16.00 1.69 -11.71
CA ASP A 164 15.28 1.22 -12.90
C ASP A 164 13.89 1.91 -13.03
N LEU A 165 13.23 2.19 -11.90
CA LEU A 165 11.96 2.94 -11.89
C LEU A 165 12.13 4.41 -12.27
N LEU A 166 13.27 5.02 -11.99
CA LEU A 166 13.54 6.43 -12.29
C LEU A 166 14.07 6.63 -13.71
N ASP A 167 14.57 5.58 -14.36
CA ASP A 167 15.00 5.63 -15.75
C ASP A 167 13.77 5.85 -16.67
N THR A 168 13.65 7.07 -17.22
CA THR A 168 12.56 7.44 -18.12
C THR A 168 12.73 6.88 -19.54
N ASP A 169 13.93 6.46 -19.89
CA ASP A 169 14.25 5.94 -21.21
C ASP A 169 14.10 4.42 -21.31
N ILE A 170 13.90 3.75 -20.18
CA ILE A 170 13.73 2.30 -20.15
C ILE A 170 12.41 1.88 -20.81
N GLU A 171 12.51 0.99 -21.77
CA GLU A 171 11.33 0.41 -22.42
C GLU A 171 10.52 -0.46 -21.45
N ALA A 172 9.19 -0.45 -21.58
CA ALA A 172 8.28 -1.14 -20.67
C ALA A 172 8.60 -2.64 -20.48
N GLY A 173 8.96 -3.33 -21.58
CA GLY A 173 9.36 -4.75 -21.54
C GLY A 173 10.68 -4.98 -20.80
N ALA A 174 11.64 -4.05 -20.96
CA ALA A 174 12.90 -4.11 -20.24
C ALA A 174 12.70 -3.85 -18.73
N LEU A 175 11.86 -2.88 -18.37
CA LEU A 175 11.49 -2.61 -16.97
C LEU A 175 10.79 -3.82 -16.34
N ALA A 176 9.86 -4.47 -17.05
CA ALA A 176 9.18 -5.68 -16.59
C ALA A 176 10.19 -6.80 -16.26
N GLY A 177 11.24 -6.95 -17.06
CA GLY A 177 12.32 -7.90 -16.82
C GLY A 177 13.22 -7.61 -15.62
N LYS A 178 13.08 -6.42 -14.99
CA LYS A 178 13.83 -6.03 -13.78
C LYS A 178 13.13 -6.39 -12.47
N VAL A 179 11.86 -6.80 -12.54
CA VAL A 179 11.10 -7.19 -11.36
C VAL A 179 11.66 -8.47 -10.77
N GLU A 180 11.96 -8.45 -9.49
CA GLU A 180 12.42 -9.61 -8.73
C GLU A 180 11.32 -10.12 -7.80
N ARG A 181 11.04 -11.42 -7.81
CA ARG A 181 10.28 -12.05 -6.73
C ARG A 181 11.19 -12.16 -5.50
N TYR A 182 10.78 -11.50 -4.41
CA TYR A 182 11.60 -11.47 -3.18
C TYR A 182 11.32 -12.65 -2.26
N GLY A 183 10.07 -12.98 -2.01
CA GLY A 183 9.68 -14.08 -1.12
C GLY A 183 8.20 -14.42 -1.23
N ARG A 184 7.77 -15.41 -0.44
CA ARG A 184 6.34 -15.69 -0.27
C ARG A 184 5.74 -14.74 0.78
N LYS A 185 4.48 -14.36 0.57
CA LYS A 185 3.70 -13.60 1.56
C LYS A 185 2.27 -14.13 1.65
N PRO A 186 1.54 -13.89 2.76
CA PRO A 186 0.10 -14.09 2.80
C PRO A 186 -0.64 -13.01 2.00
N ILE A 187 -1.96 -13.12 1.87
CA ILE A 187 -2.81 -12.00 1.45
C ILE A 187 -2.63 -10.89 2.50
N SER A 188 -2.20 -9.69 2.05
CA SER A 188 -1.73 -8.62 2.92
C SER A 188 -2.14 -7.26 2.40
N ASP A 189 -2.49 -6.35 3.28
CA ASP A 189 -2.89 -4.98 2.97
C ASP A 189 -1.70 -4.01 3.06
N GLY A 190 -0.89 -4.09 4.11
CA GLY A 190 0.23 -3.20 4.32
C GLY A 190 1.56 -3.90 4.59
N ILE A 191 2.66 -3.20 4.28
CA ILE A 191 4.04 -3.61 4.62
C ILE A 191 4.85 -2.41 5.13
N SER A 192 5.89 -2.69 5.91
CA SER A 192 6.94 -1.73 6.26
C SER A 192 8.27 -2.44 6.40
N ILE A 193 9.40 -1.71 6.33
CA ILE A 193 10.74 -2.29 6.28
C ILE A 193 11.63 -1.58 7.30
N ASP A 194 12.37 -2.35 8.12
CA ASP A 194 13.36 -1.78 9.02
C ASP A 194 14.73 -1.57 8.35
N ASN A 195 15.65 -0.97 9.08
CA ASN A 195 16.99 -0.63 8.56
C ASN A 195 17.87 -1.87 8.28
N ASP A 196 17.52 -3.03 8.84
CA ASP A 196 18.19 -4.30 8.58
C ASP A 196 17.53 -5.08 7.43
N GLY A 197 16.50 -4.49 6.78
CA GLY A 197 15.82 -5.10 5.64
C GLY A 197 14.80 -6.19 6.01
N ASN A 198 14.35 -6.25 7.26
CA ASN A 198 13.23 -7.11 7.63
C ASN A 198 11.92 -6.46 7.15
N VAL A 199 11.16 -7.17 6.32
CA VAL A 199 9.88 -6.71 5.78
C VAL A 199 8.76 -7.24 6.66
N TYR A 200 8.08 -6.33 7.36
CA TYR A 200 6.87 -6.63 8.14
C TYR A 200 5.66 -6.59 7.24
N ILE A 201 4.76 -7.56 7.41
CA ILE A 201 3.64 -7.82 6.49
C ILE A 201 2.38 -8.06 7.31
N THR A 202 1.31 -7.38 7.00
CA THR A 202 0.00 -7.68 7.59
C THR A 202 -0.50 -9.02 7.06
N ASP A 203 -0.91 -9.93 7.95
CA ASP A 203 -1.48 -11.24 7.60
C ASP A 203 -2.97 -11.24 7.97
N LEU A 204 -3.79 -10.94 6.98
CA LEU A 204 -5.23 -10.74 7.17
C LEU A 204 -5.94 -12.00 7.62
N ALA A 205 -5.57 -13.14 7.05
CA ALA A 205 -6.21 -14.42 7.33
C ALA A 205 -5.94 -14.91 8.77
N ASN A 206 -4.76 -14.58 9.31
CA ASN A 206 -4.32 -15.06 10.63
C ASN A 206 -4.45 -14.03 11.75
N ASN A 207 -4.96 -12.81 11.48
CA ASN A 207 -4.96 -11.71 12.46
C ASN A 207 -3.55 -11.51 13.04
N ALA A 208 -2.57 -11.36 12.16
CA ALA A 208 -1.17 -11.38 12.54
C ALA A 208 -0.35 -10.32 11.77
N ILE A 209 0.83 -10.04 12.30
CA ILE A 209 1.92 -9.41 11.57
C ILE A 209 2.99 -10.48 11.38
N GLY A 210 3.36 -10.71 10.14
CA GLY A 210 4.48 -11.56 9.79
C GLY A 210 5.73 -10.78 9.46
N VAL A 211 6.82 -11.47 9.21
CA VAL A 211 8.09 -10.89 8.78
C VAL A 211 8.77 -11.80 7.77
N ILE A 212 9.39 -11.17 6.77
CA ILE A 212 10.37 -11.78 5.86
C ILE A 212 11.71 -11.10 6.13
N ASP A 213 12.70 -11.86 6.58
CA ASP A 213 14.06 -11.38 6.80
C ASP A 213 15.00 -11.77 5.63
N HIS A 214 16.29 -11.69 5.83
CA HIS A 214 17.30 -12.05 4.82
C HIS A 214 17.23 -13.52 4.35
N SER A 215 16.57 -14.40 5.10
CA SER A 215 16.33 -15.77 4.64
C SER A 215 15.33 -15.84 3.49
N ARG A 216 14.57 -14.75 3.27
CA ARG A 216 13.45 -14.63 2.33
C ARG A 216 12.28 -15.58 2.61
N GLU A 217 12.23 -16.11 3.85
CA GLU A 217 11.15 -16.97 4.30
C GLU A 217 10.18 -16.19 5.20
N TYR A 218 8.90 -16.37 4.92
CA TYR A 218 7.84 -15.76 5.73
C TYR A 218 7.65 -16.52 7.04
N ARG A 219 7.52 -15.78 8.14
CA ARG A 219 7.10 -16.32 9.44
C ARG A 219 6.18 -15.35 10.16
N ILE A 220 5.24 -15.85 10.94
CA ILE A 220 4.43 -15.02 11.84
C ILE A 220 5.35 -14.47 12.94
N TYR A 221 5.27 -13.15 13.14
CA TYR A 221 6.02 -12.44 14.17
C TYR A 221 5.16 -12.16 15.40
N ILE A 222 3.93 -11.66 15.20
CA ILE A 222 2.95 -11.38 16.25
C ILE A 222 1.59 -11.85 15.77
N MET A 223 0.84 -12.50 16.66
CA MET A 223 -0.55 -12.91 16.41
C MET A 223 -1.42 -12.49 17.59
N ASP A 224 -2.53 -11.83 17.32
CA ASP A 224 -3.54 -11.46 18.32
C ASP A 224 -4.89 -11.35 17.61
N LYS A 225 -5.93 -11.98 18.18
CA LYS A 225 -7.30 -11.93 17.61
C LYS A 225 -7.87 -10.50 17.44
N ARG A 226 -7.30 -9.53 18.16
CA ARG A 226 -7.66 -8.13 18.05
C ARG A 226 -7.03 -7.44 16.83
N LEU A 227 -6.00 -8.04 16.20
CA LEU A 227 -5.46 -7.63 14.90
C LEU A 227 -6.43 -8.03 13.79
N SER A 228 -7.69 -7.67 13.94
CA SER A 228 -8.77 -7.98 13.03
C SER A 228 -8.71 -7.04 11.82
N TRP A 229 -8.21 -7.53 10.71
CA TRP A 229 -7.76 -6.77 9.55
C TRP A 229 -6.68 -5.74 9.92
N PRO A 230 -5.44 -6.20 10.20
CA PRO A 230 -4.31 -5.27 10.29
C PRO A 230 -4.06 -4.66 8.92
N ASP A 231 -3.97 -3.33 8.86
CA ASP A 231 -3.90 -2.60 7.60
C ASP A 231 -2.51 -1.93 7.45
N ALA A 232 -2.37 -0.69 7.86
CA ALA A 232 -1.13 0.04 7.72
C ALA A 232 -0.07 -0.36 8.75
N LEU A 233 1.19 -0.23 8.36
CA LEU A 233 2.36 -0.34 9.22
C LEU A 233 3.20 0.92 9.09
N SER A 234 3.65 1.49 10.23
CA SER A 234 4.51 2.67 10.21
C SER A 234 5.43 2.71 11.41
N PHE A 235 6.70 3.01 11.18
CA PHE A 235 7.65 3.26 12.26
C PHE A 235 7.38 4.61 12.92
N GLY A 236 7.24 4.58 14.23
CA GLY A 236 7.18 5.75 15.08
C GLY A 236 8.51 6.03 15.78
N PRO A 237 8.52 6.97 16.74
CA PRO A 237 9.68 7.20 17.60
C PRO A 237 10.00 5.94 18.43
N ASP A 238 11.22 5.86 18.94
CA ASP A 238 11.70 4.79 19.83
C ASP A 238 11.69 3.39 19.19
N ASN A 239 11.85 3.31 17.86
CA ASN A 239 11.88 2.05 17.09
C ASN A 239 10.63 1.17 17.28
N ARG A 240 9.52 1.78 17.60
CA ARG A 240 8.25 1.05 17.65
C ARG A 240 7.59 1.08 16.29
N LEU A 241 7.15 -0.10 15.86
CA LEU A 241 6.30 -0.24 14.68
C LEU A 241 4.84 -0.21 15.12
N TYR A 242 4.05 0.61 14.47
CA TYR A 242 2.62 0.79 14.73
C TYR A 242 1.81 0.13 13.63
N THR A 243 0.65 -0.40 13.98
CA THR A 243 -0.34 -0.92 13.03
C THR A 243 -1.75 -0.60 13.51
N VAL A 244 -2.65 -0.44 12.58
CA VAL A 244 -4.08 -0.24 12.85
C VAL A 244 -4.85 -1.52 12.60
N SER A 245 -5.95 -1.71 13.32
CA SER A 245 -6.87 -2.83 13.15
C SER A 245 -8.28 -2.26 12.92
N ASN A 246 -8.74 -2.28 11.68
CA ASN A 246 -9.94 -1.57 11.24
C ASN A 246 -11.17 -2.47 11.05
N GLN A 247 -11.04 -3.79 11.18
CA GLN A 247 -12.13 -4.77 11.00
C GLN A 247 -12.82 -4.67 9.62
N LEU A 248 -12.11 -4.28 8.58
CA LEU A 248 -12.68 -3.93 7.27
C LEU A 248 -13.53 -5.07 6.67
N HIS A 249 -13.13 -6.35 6.86
CA HIS A 249 -13.89 -7.51 6.41
C HIS A 249 -15.26 -7.68 7.09
N LYS A 250 -15.52 -6.94 8.17
CA LYS A 250 -16.81 -6.93 8.88
C LYS A 250 -17.69 -5.75 8.49
N SER A 251 -17.19 -4.85 7.64
CA SER A 251 -17.99 -3.73 7.12
C SER A 251 -19.04 -4.24 6.12
N ALA A 252 -20.14 -3.54 6.00
CA ALA A 252 -21.17 -3.87 5.03
C ALA A 252 -20.64 -4.02 3.60
N LEU A 253 -19.57 -3.27 3.25
CA LEU A 253 -18.91 -3.36 1.94
C LEU A 253 -18.32 -4.75 1.67
N LEU A 254 -17.63 -5.34 2.65
CA LEU A 254 -16.86 -6.58 2.50
C LEU A 254 -17.46 -7.79 3.25
N HIS A 255 -18.68 -7.63 3.75
CA HIS A 255 -19.42 -8.70 4.48
C HIS A 255 -20.82 -8.91 3.88
N GLY A 256 -20.88 -9.03 2.56
CA GLY A 256 -22.12 -9.37 1.86
C GLY A 256 -23.27 -8.35 2.05
N GLY A 257 -22.97 -7.11 2.44
CA GLY A 257 -23.95 -6.04 2.69
C GLY A 257 -24.38 -5.92 4.17
N GLU A 258 -23.82 -6.72 5.07
CA GLU A 258 -24.14 -6.68 6.50
C GLU A 258 -23.01 -6.00 7.29
N GLU A 259 -23.32 -5.02 8.14
CA GLU A 259 -22.38 -4.36 9.03
C GLU A 259 -22.24 -5.15 10.34
N THR A 260 -21.10 -5.80 10.55
CA THR A 260 -20.81 -6.58 11.75
C THR A 260 -19.58 -6.07 12.50
N ALA A 261 -18.91 -5.02 12.00
CA ALA A 261 -17.81 -4.37 12.70
C ALA A 261 -18.30 -3.72 14.00
N LYS A 262 -17.53 -3.87 15.06
CA LYS A 262 -17.86 -3.34 16.38
C LYS A 262 -16.66 -2.70 17.05
N PRO A 263 -16.79 -1.50 17.62
CA PRO A 263 -15.74 -0.91 18.42
C PRO A 263 -15.43 -1.80 19.65
N PRO A 264 -14.22 -1.69 20.22
CA PRO A 264 -13.20 -0.71 19.86
C PRO A 264 -12.39 -1.09 18.62
N TYR A 265 -11.94 -0.07 17.88
CA TYR A 265 -10.88 -0.20 16.88
C TYR A 265 -9.55 0.07 17.55
N TYR A 266 -8.49 -0.64 17.16
CA TYR A 266 -7.22 -0.61 17.87
C TYR A 266 -6.11 -0.02 17.03
N ILE A 267 -5.22 0.69 17.70
CA ILE A 267 -3.86 0.96 17.24
C ILE A 267 -2.94 0.14 18.13
N PHE A 268 -2.14 -0.71 17.51
CA PHE A 268 -1.13 -1.50 18.21
C PHE A 268 0.24 -0.91 17.98
N SER A 269 1.13 -1.13 18.92
CA SER A 269 2.56 -0.91 18.72
C SER A 269 3.36 -2.05 19.31
N PHE A 270 4.44 -2.41 18.63
CA PHE A 270 5.33 -3.48 19.06
C PHE A 270 6.79 -3.11 18.73
N THR A 271 7.72 -3.79 19.37
CA THR A 271 9.15 -3.62 19.09
C THR A 271 9.48 -4.36 17.81
N ALA A 272 10.08 -3.67 16.84
CA ALA A 272 10.61 -4.27 15.63
C ALA A 272 11.93 -5.02 15.89
N LEU A 273 12.36 -5.85 14.95
CA LEU A 273 13.64 -6.57 15.03
C LEU A 273 14.82 -5.63 14.95
N ALA A 274 14.70 -4.57 14.18
CA ALA A 274 15.68 -3.49 14.08
C ALA A 274 14.97 -2.13 14.02
N ALA A 275 15.73 -1.05 14.10
CA ALA A 275 15.25 0.31 13.92
C ALA A 275 14.71 0.51 12.50
N GLY A 276 13.72 1.36 12.34
CA GLY A 276 13.20 1.76 11.04
C GLY A 276 13.19 3.26 10.84
N VAL A 277 12.86 3.68 9.61
CA VAL A 277 12.71 5.10 9.27
C VAL A 277 11.36 5.59 9.79
N SER A 278 11.39 6.55 10.72
CA SER A 278 10.16 7.09 11.30
C SER A 278 9.26 7.69 10.22
N GLY A 279 7.98 7.33 10.25
CA GLY A 279 6.98 7.76 9.29
C GLY A 279 6.76 6.81 8.10
N ARG A 280 7.58 5.76 7.99
CA ARG A 280 7.48 4.73 6.92
C ARG A 280 6.89 3.44 7.41
#